data_9e2c366db61ea16993fef2bed7338e34
#
_entry.id   9e2c366db61ea16993fef2bed7338e34
#
_cell.length_a   1.000
_cell.length_b   1.000
_cell.length_c   1.000
_cell.angle_alpha   90.00
_cell.angle_beta   90.00
_cell.angle_gamma   90.00
#
_symmetry.space_group_name_H-M   'P 1'
#
loop_
_entity.id
_entity.type
_entity.pdbx_description
1 polymer ?
#
loop_
_entity_poly.entity_id
_entity_poly.type
_entity_poly.pdbx_seq_one_letter_code
_entity_poly.pdbx_strand_id
1 'polypeptide(L)'
;VPEGFDYVYRDIKPDLQLSSISGGTDIISCFVLGSPVLPVWRGEIQCRGLGMAVDVWDDDGRPVRGEKGELVCAKPFPVMPIGFWNDADGAKYRAAYFERFPNVWCHGDFCEITAHGGLVIYGRSDATLNPGGVRIGTAEIYRQVEKLHEVVESLVIGQDWPAEPQRRARGAVREAARGARAR
;
A
#
# COMPACT_ATOMS: atom_id res chain seq x y z
N VAL A 1 -0.23 2.41 10.30
CA VAL A 1 0.61 1.53 11.16
C VAL A 1 -0.14 1.17 12.43
N PRO A 2 0.02 -0.04 13.01
CA PRO A 2 -0.70 -0.48 14.21
C PRO A 2 -0.47 0.42 15.43
N GLU A 3 0.72 0.98 15.57
CA GLU A 3 1.09 1.89 16.65
C GLU A 3 0.25 3.19 16.66
N GLY A 4 -0.22 3.63 15.48
CA GLY A 4 -1.15 4.75 15.35
C GLY A 4 -2.51 4.45 15.98
N PHE A 5 -2.99 3.20 15.88
CA PHE A 5 -4.20 2.76 16.57
C PHE A 5 -4.02 2.79 18.08
N ASP A 6 -2.88 2.26 18.58
CA ASP A 6 -2.56 2.27 20.01
C ASP A 6 -2.52 3.70 20.56
N TYR A 7 -1.90 4.63 19.83
CA TYR A 7 -1.83 6.04 20.21
C TYR A 7 -3.23 6.67 20.30
N VAL A 8 -4.06 6.48 19.27
CA VAL A 8 -5.41 7.08 19.24
C VAL A 8 -6.26 6.59 20.41
N TYR A 9 -6.30 5.28 20.66
CA TYR A 9 -7.13 4.71 21.72
C TYR A 9 -6.59 4.96 23.13
N ARG A 10 -5.28 5.13 23.28
CA ARG A 10 -4.67 5.46 24.58
C ARG A 10 -4.73 6.95 24.90
N ASP A 11 -4.38 7.82 23.91
CA ASP A 11 -4.06 9.21 24.18
C ASP A 11 -5.12 10.20 23.68
N ILE A 12 -5.99 9.79 22.73
CA ILE A 12 -7.04 10.66 22.18
C ILE A 12 -8.40 10.30 22.74
N LYS A 13 -8.92 9.11 22.42
CA LYS A 13 -10.22 8.66 22.91
C LYS A 13 -10.38 7.14 22.82
N PRO A 14 -10.73 6.43 23.92
CA PRO A 14 -10.86 4.99 23.93
C PRO A 14 -12.13 4.45 23.24
N ASP A 15 -13.18 5.26 23.11
CA ASP A 15 -14.50 4.86 22.59
C ASP A 15 -14.84 5.58 21.26
N LEU A 16 -13.98 5.48 20.26
CA LEU A 16 -14.26 6.03 18.93
C LEU A 16 -14.09 4.97 17.85
N GLN A 17 -14.71 5.21 16.71
CA GLN A 17 -14.44 4.45 15.50
C GLN A 17 -13.24 5.06 14.77
N LEU A 18 -12.10 4.39 14.79
CA LEU A 18 -10.93 4.78 13.99
C LEU A 18 -11.08 4.25 12.57
N SER A 19 -11.50 5.10 11.66
CA SER A 19 -11.66 4.76 10.24
C SER A 19 -10.39 5.08 9.46
N SER A 20 -9.53 4.08 9.29
CA SER A 20 -8.44 4.16 8.33
C SER A 20 -8.96 3.95 6.91
N ILE A 21 -8.30 4.56 5.93
CA ILE A 21 -8.71 4.50 4.53
C ILE A 21 -7.51 4.26 3.62
N SER A 22 -7.76 3.65 2.45
CA SER A 22 -6.83 3.67 1.32
C SER A 22 -7.61 3.84 0.02
N GLY A 23 -7.11 4.73 -0.82
CA GLY A 23 -7.70 5.08 -2.11
C GLY A 23 -6.74 5.94 -2.91
N GLY A 24 -7.25 6.78 -3.78
CA GLY A 24 -6.38 7.59 -4.64
C GLY A 24 -6.99 8.94 -5.00
N THR A 25 -6.11 9.90 -5.24
CA THR A 25 -6.49 11.23 -5.72
C THR A 25 -7.24 11.14 -7.06
N ASP A 26 -6.82 10.24 -7.94
CA ASP A 26 -7.41 10.09 -9.27
C ASP A 26 -8.88 9.64 -9.24
N ILE A 27 -9.25 8.86 -8.23
CA ILE A 27 -10.63 8.39 -8.06
C ILE A 27 -11.45 9.27 -7.12
N ILE A 28 -10.81 10.20 -6.40
CA ILE A 28 -11.45 11.06 -5.36
C ILE A 28 -12.31 10.21 -4.40
N SER A 29 -11.85 9.04 -4.05
CA SER A 29 -12.57 8.06 -3.24
C SER A 29 -11.61 7.06 -2.60
N CYS A 30 -12.17 6.08 -1.90
CA CYS A 30 -11.43 5.02 -1.24
C CYS A 30 -11.87 3.65 -1.75
N PHE A 31 -10.92 2.78 -2.03
CA PHE A 31 -11.18 1.37 -2.29
C PHE A 31 -11.49 0.60 -1.01
N VAL A 32 -10.85 1.00 0.09
CA VAL A 32 -11.05 0.41 1.41
C VAL A 32 -11.19 1.50 2.45
N LEU A 33 -12.09 1.30 3.42
CA LEU A 33 -12.51 2.34 4.34
C LEU A 33 -13.12 1.77 5.63
N GLY A 34 -13.53 2.67 6.53
CA GLY A 34 -14.20 2.30 7.77
C GLY A 34 -15.69 1.99 7.59
N SER A 35 -16.25 1.28 8.55
CA SER A 35 -17.68 0.99 8.63
C SER A 35 -18.17 1.08 10.08
N PRO A 36 -19.28 1.80 10.37
CA PRO A 36 -19.78 1.94 11.73
C PRO A 36 -20.39 0.66 12.31
N VAL A 37 -20.62 -0.35 11.48
CA VAL A 37 -21.21 -1.64 11.88
C VAL A 37 -20.21 -2.78 12.02
N LEU A 38 -18.92 -2.49 11.78
CA LEU A 38 -17.85 -3.48 11.90
C LEU A 38 -16.87 -3.11 13.03
N PRO A 39 -16.26 -4.10 13.67
CA PRO A 39 -15.21 -3.83 14.66
C PRO A 39 -13.98 -3.20 14.00
N VAL A 40 -13.27 -2.39 14.76
CA VAL A 40 -11.95 -1.87 14.38
C VAL A 40 -10.88 -2.85 14.87
N TRP A 41 -10.16 -3.43 13.94
CA TRP A 41 -9.01 -4.28 14.24
C TRP A 41 -7.72 -3.48 14.16
N ARG A 42 -6.83 -3.68 15.11
CA ARG A 42 -5.56 -2.97 15.22
C ARG A 42 -4.71 -3.14 13.95
N GLY A 43 -4.45 -2.06 13.23
CA GLY A 43 -3.62 -2.06 12.01
C GLY A 43 -4.35 -2.48 10.74
N GLU A 44 -5.66 -2.75 10.80
CA GLU A 44 -6.47 -3.10 9.63
C GLU A 44 -7.38 -1.94 9.21
N ILE A 45 -7.64 -1.84 7.92
CA ILE A 45 -8.75 -1.04 7.39
C ILE A 45 -9.97 -1.95 7.37
N GLN A 46 -11.10 -1.49 7.90
CA GLN A 46 -12.21 -2.35 8.28
C GLN A 46 -12.84 -3.14 7.12
N CYS A 47 -13.01 -2.53 5.95
CA CYS A 47 -13.70 -3.20 4.85
C CYS A 47 -13.43 -2.59 3.49
N ARG A 48 -13.86 -3.30 2.46
CA ARG A 48 -13.90 -2.83 1.07
C ARG A 48 -15.02 -1.80 0.90
N GLY A 49 -14.80 -0.79 0.06
CA GLY A 49 -15.75 0.25 -0.25
C GLY A 49 -17.01 -0.28 -0.92
N LEU A 50 -18.17 0.27 -0.57
CA LEU A 50 -19.44 -0.05 -1.23
C LEU A 50 -19.39 0.38 -2.70
N GLY A 51 -19.86 -0.49 -3.60
CA GLY A 51 -19.83 -0.27 -5.04
C GLY A 51 -18.46 -0.51 -5.69
N MET A 52 -17.47 -0.93 -4.90
CA MET A 52 -16.11 -1.26 -5.35
C MET A 52 -15.89 -2.77 -5.32
N ALA A 53 -15.64 -3.41 -6.45
CA ALA A 53 -15.28 -4.83 -6.52
C ALA A 53 -13.80 -5.03 -6.20
N VAL A 54 -13.40 -4.57 -4.99
CA VAL A 54 -12.03 -4.66 -4.52
C VAL A 54 -11.63 -6.09 -4.23
N ASP A 55 -10.43 -6.44 -4.66
CA ASP A 55 -9.83 -7.74 -4.38
C ASP A 55 -8.30 -7.61 -4.24
N VAL A 56 -7.65 -8.69 -3.83
CA VAL A 56 -6.19 -8.80 -3.78
C VAL A 56 -5.78 -9.97 -4.65
N TRP A 57 -4.91 -9.69 -5.64
CA TRP A 57 -4.47 -10.67 -6.63
C TRP A 57 -2.97 -10.91 -6.56
N ASP A 58 -2.57 -12.15 -6.83
CA ASP A 58 -1.17 -12.52 -7.03
C ASP A 58 -0.63 -12.03 -8.40
N ASP A 59 0.62 -12.35 -8.70
CA ASP A 59 1.27 -11.96 -9.96
C ASP A 59 0.66 -12.66 -11.19
N ASP A 60 -0.01 -13.79 -10.98
CA ASP A 60 -0.72 -14.54 -12.04
C ASP A 60 -2.15 -14.01 -12.27
N GLY A 61 -2.60 -13.00 -11.53
CA GLY A 61 -3.95 -12.44 -11.60
C GLY A 61 -5.01 -13.31 -10.92
N ARG A 62 -4.64 -14.11 -9.93
CA ARG A 62 -5.56 -14.94 -9.15
C ARG A 62 -5.85 -14.31 -7.81
N PRO A 63 -7.12 -14.33 -7.35
CA PRO A 63 -7.49 -13.86 -6.02
C PRO A 63 -6.78 -14.64 -4.90
N VAL A 64 -6.22 -13.93 -3.94
CA VAL A 64 -5.58 -14.50 -2.74
C VAL A 64 -6.22 -13.99 -1.45
N ARG A 65 -6.09 -14.77 -0.36
CA ARG A 65 -6.60 -14.45 0.97
C ARG A 65 -5.57 -14.84 2.02
N GLY A 66 -5.32 -13.94 2.98
CA GLY A 66 -4.25 -14.15 3.98
C GLY A 66 -2.86 -14.16 3.38
N GLU A 67 -2.73 -13.68 2.17
CA GLU A 67 -1.48 -13.56 1.42
C GLU A 67 -1.40 -12.16 0.82
N LYS A 68 -0.16 -11.68 0.65
CA LYS A 68 0.11 -10.37 0.07
C LYS A 68 -0.02 -10.40 -1.46
N GLY A 69 -0.61 -9.36 -2.01
CA GLY A 69 -0.77 -9.19 -3.45
C GLY A 69 -1.10 -7.74 -3.83
N GLU A 70 -1.53 -7.56 -5.06
CA GLU A 70 -1.92 -6.27 -5.60
C GLU A 70 -3.38 -5.95 -5.28
N LEU A 71 -3.63 -4.72 -4.82
CA LEU A 71 -4.98 -4.19 -4.73
C LEU A 71 -5.54 -3.94 -6.11
N VAL A 72 -6.64 -4.61 -6.42
CA VAL A 72 -7.35 -4.45 -7.69
C VAL A 72 -8.82 -4.08 -7.47
N CYS A 73 -9.43 -3.43 -8.46
CA CYS A 73 -10.88 -3.33 -8.56
C CYS A 73 -11.31 -4.07 -9.83
N ALA A 74 -11.93 -5.24 -9.62
CA ALA A 74 -12.18 -6.21 -10.69
C ALA A 74 -13.38 -5.87 -11.60
N LYS A 75 -14.11 -4.80 -11.29
CA LYS A 75 -15.24 -4.31 -12.10
C LYS A 75 -15.18 -2.80 -12.20
N PRO A 76 -15.82 -2.21 -13.24
CA PRO A 76 -16.03 -0.77 -13.30
C PRO A 76 -16.71 -0.24 -12.03
N PHE A 77 -16.33 0.94 -11.60
CA PHE A 77 -16.82 1.55 -10.37
C PHE A 77 -17.23 3.02 -10.61
N PRO A 78 -18.11 3.59 -9.75
CA PRO A 78 -18.77 4.87 -10.03
C PRO A 78 -17.84 6.07 -10.20
N VAL A 79 -16.68 6.07 -9.53
CA VAL A 79 -15.72 7.18 -9.52
C VAL A 79 -14.46 6.88 -10.36
N MET A 80 -14.57 5.94 -11.29
CA MET A 80 -13.51 5.66 -12.25
C MET A 80 -13.27 6.90 -13.13
N PRO A 81 -12.02 7.39 -13.25
CA PRO A 81 -11.70 8.50 -14.14
C PRO A 81 -12.05 8.17 -15.60
N ILE A 82 -12.48 9.17 -16.35
CA ILE A 82 -12.77 9.03 -17.79
C ILE A 82 -11.49 9.06 -18.64
N GLY A 83 -10.39 9.50 -18.11
CA GLY A 83 -9.09 9.59 -18.77
C GLY A 83 -8.16 10.58 -18.07
N PHE A 84 -6.98 10.77 -18.64
CA PHE A 84 -5.99 11.72 -18.15
C PHE A 84 -5.92 12.97 -19.02
N TRP A 85 -5.49 14.07 -18.44
CA TRP A 85 -5.21 15.29 -19.17
C TRP A 85 -4.03 15.08 -20.14
N ASN A 86 -4.14 15.60 -21.37
CA ASN A 86 -3.17 15.41 -22.45
C ASN A 86 -2.85 13.93 -22.75
N ASP A 87 -3.89 13.09 -22.82
CA ASP A 87 -3.83 11.66 -23.12
C ASP A 87 -4.94 11.30 -24.13
N ALA A 88 -4.86 11.88 -25.33
CA ALA A 88 -5.93 11.82 -26.33
C ALA A 88 -6.25 10.38 -26.80
N ASP A 89 -5.26 9.49 -26.82
CA ASP A 89 -5.41 8.08 -27.15
C ASP A 89 -5.62 7.16 -25.94
N GLY A 90 -5.61 7.72 -24.72
CA GLY A 90 -5.77 6.99 -23.47
C GLY A 90 -4.61 6.05 -23.13
N ALA A 91 -3.45 6.23 -23.77
CA ALA A 91 -2.32 5.34 -23.58
C ALA A 91 -1.74 5.42 -22.17
N LYS A 92 -1.60 6.64 -21.61
CA LYS A 92 -1.10 6.85 -20.25
C LYS A 92 -2.06 6.27 -19.21
N TYR A 93 -3.37 6.49 -19.40
CA TYR A 93 -4.40 5.98 -18.51
C TYR A 93 -4.41 4.45 -18.50
N ARG A 94 -4.33 3.81 -19.68
CA ARG A 94 -4.24 2.35 -19.78
C ARG A 94 -2.97 1.81 -19.14
N ALA A 95 -1.83 2.44 -19.39
CA ALA A 95 -0.55 2.03 -18.80
C ALA A 95 -0.58 2.15 -17.27
N ALA A 96 -1.18 3.20 -16.73
CA ALA A 96 -1.23 3.42 -15.28
C ALA A 96 -2.04 2.35 -14.52
N TYR A 97 -3.15 1.86 -15.10
CA TYR A 97 -4.11 1.06 -14.31
C TYR A 97 -4.47 -0.30 -14.92
N PHE A 98 -4.23 -0.54 -16.23
CA PHE A 98 -4.74 -1.72 -16.94
C PHE A 98 -3.66 -2.52 -17.67
N GLU A 99 -2.39 -2.10 -17.58
CA GLU A 99 -1.30 -2.80 -18.26
C GLU A 99 -0.99 -4.14 -17.60
N ARG A 100 -0.96 -4.16 -16.28
CA ARG A 100 -0.62 -5.37 -15.51
C ARG A 100 -1.70 -6.44 -15.60
N PHE A 101 -2.95 -6.06 -15.42
CA PHE A 101 -4.11 -6.95 -15.50
C PHE A 101 -5.10 -6.37 -16.50
N PRO A 102 -5.18 -6.88 -17.74
CA PRO A 102 -6.06 -6.35 -18.76
C PRO A 102 -7.52 -6.26 -18.32
N ASN A 103 -8.12 -5.08 -18.49
CA ASN A 103 -9.50 -4.74 -18.10
C ASN A 103 -9.78 -4.78 -16.57
N VAL A 104 -8.76 -4.85 -15.73
CA VAL A 104 -8.88 -4.79 -14.27
C VAL A 104 -8.05 -3.62 -13.76
N TRP A 105 -8.67 -2.76 -12.96
CA TRP A 105 -7.99 -1.64 -12.33
C TRP A 105 -6.97 -2.16 -11.31
N CYS A 106 -5.68 -2.00 -11.60
CA CYS A 106 -4.58 -2.26 -10.68
C CYS A 106 -4.20 -0.95 -10.00
N HIS A 107 -4.43 -0.84 -8.69
CA HIS A 107 -4.26 0.42 -7.98
C HIS A 107 -2.79 0.75 -7.68
N GLY A 108 -1.95 -0.26 -7.63
CA GLY A 108 -0.54 -0.11 -7.31
C GLY A 108 -0.26 -0.03 -5.81
N ASP A 109 -1.15 -0.57 -4.99
CA ASP A 109 -0.94 -0.81 -3.55
C ASP A 109 -0.71 -2.29 -3.30
N PHE A 110 0.31 -2.61 -2.50
CA PHE A 110 0.61 -3.96 -2.06
C PHE A 110 -0.06 -4.22 -0.72
N CYS A 111 -0.96 -5.17 -0.66
CA CYS A 111 -1.85 -5.36 0.48
C CYS A 111 -2.25 -6.83 0.69
N GLU A 112 -3.02 -7.06 1.76
CA GLU A 112 -3.57 -8.36 2.13
C GLU A 112 -5.01 -8.21 2.61
N ILE A 113 -5.89 -9.14 2.23
CA ILE A 113 -7.20 -9.29 2.88
C ILE A 113 -7.04 -10.26 4.03
N THR A 114 -7.32 -9.78 5.25
CA THR A 114 -7.18 -10.54 6.49
C THR A 114 -8.30 -11.54 6.70
N ALA A 115 -8.16 -12.41 7.68
CA ALA A 115 -9.20 -13.34 8.10
C ALA A 115 -10.48 -12.65 8.61
N HIS A 116 -10.37 -11.38 9.05
CA HIS A 116 -11.51 -10.56 9.48
C HIS A 116 -12.26 -9.91 8.30
N GLY A 117 -11.73 -10.04 7.07
CA GLY A 117 -12.24 -9.38 5.88
C GLY A 117 -11.81 -7.93 5.73
N GLY A 118 -11.02 -7.41 6.66
CA GLY A 118 -10.32 -6.13 6.57
C GLY A 118 -9.10 -6.21 5.67
N LEU A 119 -8.40 -5.08 5.51
CA LEU A 119 -7.19 -5.01 4.69
C LEU A 119 -6.02 -4.39 5.45
N VAL A 120 -4.84 -4.92 5.18
CA VAL A 120 -3.55 -4.34 5.60
C VAL A 120 -2.82 -3.83 4.37
N ILE A 121 -2.45 -2.56 4.36
CA ILE A 121 -1.66 -1.95 3.28
C ILE A 121 -0.18 -1.97 3.69
N TYR A 122 0.66 -2.55 2.84
CA TYR A 122 2.11 -2.66 3.04
C TYR A 122 2.90 -1.57 2.32
N GLY A 123 2.24 -0.78 1.49
CA GLY A 123 2.82 0.33 0.73
C GLY A 123 2.48 0.26 -0.75
N ARG A 124 3.14 1.12 -1.52
CA ARG A 124 3.00 1.13 -2.98
C ARG A 124 3.71 -0.07 -3.60
N SER A 125 3.09 -0.69 -4.61
CA SER A 125 3.68 -1.82 -5.33
C SER A 125 4.92 -1.44 -6.14
N ASP A 126 4.93 -0.22 -6.68
CA ASP A 126 6.06 0.36 -7.41
C ASP A 126 7.26 0.69 -6.50
N ALA A 127 7.01 0.89 -5.20
CA ALA A 127 8.03 1.09 -4.18
C ALA A 127 8.37 -0.20 -3.41
N THR A 128 7.76 -1.34 -3.76
CA THR A 128 8.04 -2.63 -3.11
C THR A 128 9.39 -3.17 -3.58
N LEU A 129 10.27 -3.45 -2.63
CA LEU A 129 11.56 -4.07 -2.90
C LEU A 129 11.38 -5.56 -3.20
N ASN A 130 12.21 -6.10 -4.09
CA ASN A 130 12.17 -7.53 -4.44
C ASN A 130 13.56 -8.19 -4.37
N PRO A 131 14.23 -8.18 -3.21
CA PRO A 131 15.55 -8.77 -3.06
C PRO A 131 15.48 -10.30 -3.16
N GLY A 132 16.03 -10.84 -4.27
CA GLY A 132 16.08 -12.28 -4.46
C GLY A 132 14.72 -12.96 -4.67
N GLY A 133 13.69 -12.23 -5.10
CA GLY A 133 12.34 -12.75 -5.36
C GLY A 133 11.39 -12.65 -4.16
N VAL A 134 11.84 -12.11 -3.03
CA VAL A 134 10.99 -11.85 -1.86
C VAL A 134 10.51 -10.40 -1.89
N ARG A 135 9.20 -10.18 -1.97
CA ARG A 135 8.62 -8.85 -1.93
C ARG A 135 8.57 -8.29 -0.51
N ILE A 136 9.18 -7.12 -0.31
CA ILE A 136 9.21 -6.40 0.96
C ILE A 136 8.61 -5.02 0.74
N GLY A 137 7.48 -4.72 1.37
CA GLY A 137 6.89 -3.39 1.34
C GLY A 137 7.78 -2.39 2.07
N THR A 138 7.97 -1.19 1.50
CA THR A 138 8.79 -0.15 2.14
C THR A 138 8.27 0.23 3.52
N ALA A 139 6.95 0.18 3.74
CA ALA A 139 6.34 0.42 5.05
C ALA A 139 6.79 -0.58 6.13
N GLU A 140 7.16 -1.80 5.76
CA GLU A 140 7.70 -2.79 6.71
C GLU A 140 9.08 -2.40 7.20
N ILE A 141 9.89 -1.80 6.32
CA ILE A 141 11.24 -1.32 6.66
C ILE A 141 11.15 -0.04 7.49
N TYR A 142 10.33 0.94 7.08
CA TYR A 142 10.09 2.17 7.85
C TYR A 142 9.70 1.85 9.29
N ARG A 143 8.76 0.92 9.49
CA ARG A 143 8.31 0.50 10.81
C ARG A 143 9.43 -0.02 11.71
N GLN A 144 10.49 -0.62 11.17
CA GLN A 144 11.61 -1.08 11.97
C GLN A 144 12.63 0.03 12.24
N VAL A 145 12.92 0.85 11.23
CA VAL A 145 13.90 1.94 11.32
C VAL A 145 13.40 3.05 12.24
N GLU A 146 12.12 3.42 12.13
CA GLU A 146 11.50 4.48 12.93
C GLU A 146 11.22 4.10 14.39
N LYS A 147 11.53 2.86 14.81
CA LYS A 147 11.58 2.49 16.25
C LYS A 147 12.82 3.03 16.95
N LEU A 148 13.85 3.39 16.20
CA LEU A 148 15.06 3.98 16.74
C LEU A 148 14.79 5.45 17.07
N HIS A 149 14.90 5.84 18.33
CA HIS A 149 14.54 7.19 18.78
C HIS A 149 15.44 8.28 18.19
N GLU A 150 16.60 7.92 17.66
CA GLU A 150 17.52 8.80 16.96
C GLU A 150 17.08 9.10 15.52
N VAL A 151 16.15 8.31 14.97
CA VAL A 151 15.67 8.45 13.60
C VAL A 151 14.41 9.31 13.60
N VAL A 152 14.51 10.50 13.05
CA VAL A 152 13.37 11.44 12.90
C VAL A 152 12.58 11.12 11.65
N GLU A 153 13.25 10.74 10.57
CA GLU A 153 12.66 10.44 9.27
C GLU A 153 13.59 9.49 8.51
N SER A 154 13.02 8.56 7.76
CA SER A 154 13.78 7.61 6.94
C SER A 154 13.26 7.58 5.50
N LEU A 155 14.14 7.26 4.55
CA LEU A 155 13.79 7.07 3.14
C LEU A 155 14.34 5.72 2.66
N VAL A 156 13.44 4.85 2.22
CA VAL A 156 13.78 3.54 1.65
C VAL A 156 13.73 3.63 0.14
N ILE A 157 14.83 3.31 -0.51
CA ILE A 157 14.93 3.22 -1.97
C ILE A 157 15.50 1.87 -2.37
N GLY A 158 14.99 1.30 -3.46
CA GLY A 158 15.64 0.16 -4.13
C GLY A 158 16.86 0.66 -4.90
N GLN A 159 17.98 -0.04 -4.77
CA GLN A 159 19.16 0.22 -5.58
C GLN A 159 19.66 -1.10 -6.13
N ASP A 160 19.74 -1.21 -7.47
CA ASP A 160 20.41 -2.32 -8.10
C ASP A 160 21.91 -2.22 -7.89
N TRP A 161 22.50 -3.26 -7.32
CA TRP A 161 23.94 -3.33 -7.16
C TRP A 161 24.57 -3.70 -8.51
N PRO A 162 25.66 -3.05 -8.95
CA PRO A 162 26.34 -3.44 -10.18
C PRO A 162 26.69 -4.91 -10.13
N ALA A 163 26.29 -5.65 -11.14
CA ALA A 163 26.36 -7.10 -11.19
C ALA A 163 27.80 -7.61 -11.08
N GLU A 164 28.13 -8.26 -9.97
CA GLU A 164 29.04 -9.40 -10.05
C GLU A 164 28.24 -10.59 -10.61
N PRO A 165 28.76 -11.36 -11.58
CA PRO A 165 27.97 -12.35 -12.33
C PRO A 165 27.35 -13.49 -11.52
N GLN A 166 27.48 -13.53 -10.20
CA GLN A 166 26.98 -14.61 -9.33
C GLN A 166 26.35 -14.18 -8.01
N ARG A 167 26.15 -12.89 -7.75
CA ARG A 167 25.39 -12.43 -6.56
C ARG A 167 24.16 -11.66 -6.99
N ARG A 168 23.00 -12.31 -6.94
CA ARG A 168 21.70 -11.65 -7.06
C ARG A 168 21.58 -10.53 -6.05
N ALA A 169 21.20 -9.36 -6.53
CA ALA A 169 21.11 -8.11 -5.79
C ALA A 169 20.44 -8.27 -4.42
N ARG A 170 21.16 -7.90 -3.37
CA ARG A 170 20.56 -7.56 -2.09
C ARG A 170 20.24 -6.07 -2.16
N GLY A 171 18.97 -5.70 -2.04
CA GLY A 171 18.56 -4.30 -1.94
C GLY A 171 19.36 -3.61 -0.83
N ALA A 172 20.03 -2.52 -1.16
CA ALA A 172 20.72 -1.71 -0.17
C ALA A 172 19.74 -0.65 0.36
N VAL A 173 19.50 -0.67 1.66
CA VAL A 173 18.83 0.42 2.37
C VAL A 173 19.90 1.47 2.66
N ARG A 174 19.77 2.68 2.10
CA ARG A 174 20.57 3.83 2.52
C ARG A 174 19.75 4.68 3.48
N GLU A 175 20.24 4.82 4.68
CA GLU A 175 19.76 5.74 5.68
C GLU A 175 20.33 7.13 5.37
N ALA A 176 19.45 8.11 5.20
CA ALA A 176 19.83 9.53 5.16
C ALA A 176 19.57 10.15 6.54
N ALA A 177 20.50 9.99 7.47
CA ALA A 177 20.47 10.74 8.72
C ALA A 177 20.77 12.22 8.41
N ARG A 178 19.79 13.11 8.46
CA ARG A 178 20.04 14.55 8.57
C ARG A 178 20.36 14.86 10.02
N GLY A 179 21.60 15.28 10.24
CA GLY A 179 22.08 15.70 11.54
C GLY A 179 21.17 16.74 12.19
N ALA A 180 20.71 16.44 13.39
CA ALA A 180 20.07 17.39 14.28
C ALA A 180 21.09 18.51 14.61
N ARG A 181 20.82 19.73 14.20
CA ARG A 181 21.48 20.89 14.82
C ARG A 181 20.82 21.11 16.17
N ALA A 182 21.54 20.78 17.22
CA ALA A 182 21.21 21.23 18.57
C ALA A 182 21.15 22.77 18.58
N ARG A 183 20.08 23.30 19.16
CA ARG A 183 20.03 24.65 19.72
C ARG A 183 19.99 24.55 21.23
#